data_6ca12a74e8df8e805abf81b6053bb7ea
#
_entry.id   6ca12a74e8df8e805abf81b6053bb7ea
#
_cell.length_a   1.000
_cell.length_b   1.000
_cell.length_c   1.000
_cell.angle_alpha   90.00
_cell.angle_beta   90.00
_cell.angle_gamma   90.00
#
_symmetry.space_group_name_H-M   'P 1'
#
loop_
_entity.id
_entity.type
_entity.pdbx_description
1 polymer ?
#
loop_
_entity_poly.entity_id
_entity_poly.type
_entity_poly.pdbx_seq_one_letter_code
_entity_poly.pdbx_strand_id
1 'polypeptide(L)'
;MIQGAQDEAWRNGKILLVVDTDGRKDVERRTFSFMFEHQVEGIIYSKWVHGSITPPDELGRMPSVLVNCYDERGRFPAVVPDEVQGGATATRLLLEAGHRRIAFVNDAAPSPASVGRLAGYKAALARFDVDFDPSLVLSVTADQEGGYGAAAQVLATGATGVFCHNDRTALGLYDALRESGKRMPDDISVVGFDNQEVISAHMHPALTTVGLPQYDLGVMGVRTLLRRCGADNDESEIVSERFEPVHVQCPAVPRDSVRTL
;
A
#
# COMPACT_ATOMS: atom_id res chain seq x y z
N MET A 1 -1.91 -5.82 9.48
CA MET A 1 -0.97 -4.99 10.26
C MET A 1 -1.02 -5.33 11.75
N ILE A 2 -2.15 -5.19 12.44
CA ILE A 2 -2.30 -5.48 13.88
C ILE A 2 -1.84 -6.90 14.22
N GLN A 3 -2.25 -7.93 13.47
CA GLN A 3 -1.82 -9.32 13.72
C GLN A 3 -0.30 -9.47 13.67
N GLY A 4 0.38 -8.90 12.67
CA GLY A 4 1.84 -8.97 12.56
C GLY A 4 2.55 -8.26 13.71
N ALA A 5 2.03 -7.10 14.15
CA ALA A 5 2.54 -6.38 15.30
C ALA A 5 2.33 -7.18 16.60
N GLN A 6 1.18 -7.80 16.79
CA GLN A 6 0.88 -8.61 17.96
C GLN A 6 1.78 -9.86 18.06
N ASP A 7 1.93 -10.59 16.96
CA ASP A 7 2.77 -11.78 16.90
C ASP A 7 4.24 -11.44 17.21
N GLU A 8 4.74 -10.35 16.65
CA GLU A 8 6.12 -9.93 16.89
C GLU A 8 6.33 -9.39 18.32
N ALA A 9 5.36 -8.65 18.87
CA ALA A 9 5.39 -8.23 20.27
C ALA A 9 5.46 -9.45 21.21
N TRP A 10 4.63 -10.45 21.00
CA TRP A 10 4.63 -11.68 21.81
C TRP A 10 5.93 -12.46 21.71
N ARG A 11 6.54 -12.57 20.53
CA ARG A 11 7.86 -13.21 20.37
C ARG A 11 8.94 -12.55 21.21
N ASN A 12 8.76 -11.26 21.52
CA ASN A 12 9.67 -10.45 22.32
C ASN A 12 9.19 -10.25 23.77
N GLY A 13 8.22 -11.03 24.25
CA GLY A 13 7.70 -10.96 25.63
C GLY A 13 6.94 -9.67 25.94
N LYS A 14 6.38 -9.00 24.91
CA LYS A 14 5.63 -7.76 25.03
C LYS A 14 4.16 -7.96 24.70
N ILE A 15 3.30 -7.10 25.26
CA ILE A 15 1.87 -7.04 24.97
C ILE A 15 1.58 -5.82 24.13
N LEU A 16 0.82 -5.99 23.05
CA LEU A 16 0.34 -4.89 22.21
C LEU A 16 -1.05 -4.45 22.70
N LEU A 17 -1.17 -3.18 23.10
CA LEU A 17 -2.45 -2.52 23.33
C LEU A 17 -2.84 -1.77 22.06
N VAL A 18 -4.05 -2.00 21.55
CA VAL A 18 -4.53 -1.37 20.31
C VAL A 18 -5.72 -0.47 20.63
N VAL A 19 -5.65 0.77 20.20
CA VAL A 19 -6.76 1.73 20.28
C VAL A 19 -7.00 2.31 18.90
N ASP A 20 -8.22 2.15 18.39
CA ASP A 20 -8.67 2.86 17.20
C ASP A 20 -9.28 4.20 17.63
N THR A 21 -8.70 5.29 17.11
CA THR A 21 -9.15 6.65 17.45
C THR A 21 -10.16 7.19 16.43
N ASP A 22 -10.38 6.47 15.32
CA ASP A 22 -11.23 6.91 14.19
C ASP A 22 -10.90 8.36 13.72
N GLY A 23 -9.62 8.75 13.82
CA GLY A 23 -9.15 10.10 13.50
C GLY A 23 -9.62 11.21 14.46
N ARG A 24 -10.27 10.86 15.55
CA ARG A 24 -10.81 11.79 16.55
C ARG A 24 -9.71 12.27 17.50
N LYS A 25 -9.36 13.56 17.41
CA LYS A 25 -8.30 14.16 18.24
C LYS A 25 -8.57 14.14 19.75
N ASP A 26 -9.84 14.16 20.17
CA ASP A 26 -10.19 14.05 21.60
C ASP A 26 -9.93 12.64 22.12
N VAL A 27 -10.22 11.59 21.33
CA VAL A 27 -9.92 10.20 21.67
C VAL A 27 -8.40 9.98 21.65
N GLU A 28 -7.72 10.49 20.64
CA GLU A 28 -6.25 10.40 20.51
C GLU A 28 -5.55 10.95 21.76
N ARG A 29 -5.89 12.17 22.19
CA ARG A 29 -5.32 12.77 23.41
C ARG A 29 -5.58 11.95 24.68
N ARG A 30 -6.78 11.43 24.84
CA ARG A 30 -7.11 10.54 25.99
C ARG A 30 -6.30 9.26 25.93
N THR A 31 -6.11 8.71 24.73
CA THR A 31 -5.31 7.50 24.52
C THR A 31 -3.85 7.74 24.91
N PHE A 32 -3.23 8.86 24.52
CA PHE A 32 -1.89 9.20 24.97
C PHE A 32 -1.80 9.34 26.48
N SER A 33 -2.74 10.04 27.13
CA SER A 33 -2.77 10.16 28.60
C SER A 33 -2.82 8.78 29.25
N PHE A 34 -3.70 7.89 28.77
CA PHE A 34 -3.81 6.52 29.26
C PHE A 34 -2.49 5.75 29.09
N MET A 35 -1.86 5.84 27.93
CA MET A 35 -0.58 5.17 27.65
C MET A 35 0.52 5.64 28.59
N PHE A 36 0.61 6.95 28.86
CA PHE A 36 1.59 7.51 29.78
C PHE A 36 1.33 7.09 31.24
N GLU A 37 0.08 7.11 31.69
CA GLU A 37 -0.31 6.67 33.04
C GLU A 37 0.01 5.18 33.26
N HIS A 38 -0.11 4.35 32.23
CA HIS A 38 0.18 2.92 32.29
C HIS A 38 1.63 2.57 31.90
N GLN A 39 2.49 3.57 31.76
CA GLN A 39 3.94 3.40 31.52
C GLN A 39 4.23 2.43 30.38
N VAL A 40 3.56 2.56 29.24
CA VAL A 40 3.90 1.78 28.04
C VAL A 40 5.34 2.09 27.62
N GLU A 41 6.06 1.09 27.13
CA GLU A 41 7.47 1.21 26.76
C GLU A 41 7.69 2.02 25.47
N GLY A 42 6.66 2.09 24.59
CA GLY A 42 6.75 2.83 23.35
C GLY A 42 5.45 2.80 22.57
N ILE A 43 5.39 3.59 21.50
CA ILE A 43 4.18 3.80 20.71
C ILE A 43 4.41 3.47 19.23
N ILE A 44 3.51 2.68 18.65
CA ILE A 44 3.35 2.54 17.21
C ILE A 44 2.16 3.41 16.80
N TYR A 45 2.43 4.46 16.04
CA TYR A 45 1.40 5.31 15.48
C TYR A 45 1.15 4.94 14.02
N SER A 46 -0.07 4.57 13.67
CA SER A 46 -0.39 4.13 12.31
C SER A 46 -1.57 4.85 11.71
N LYS A 47 -1.59 4.90 10.36
CA LYS A 47 -2.72 5.41 9.58
C LYS A 47 -3.29 4.31 8.72
N TRP A 48 -4.59 4.41 8.45
CA TRP A 48 -5.26 3.49 7.54
C TRP A 48 -4.77 3.63 6.09
N VAL A 49 -4.54 4.87 5.66
CA VAL A 49 -4.06 5.20 4.31
C VAL A 49 -2.60 5.65 4.40
N HIS A 50 -1.76 5.12 3.50
CA HIS A 50 -0.37 5.53 3.37
C HIS A 50 -0.28 7.01 3.01
N GLY A 51 0.43 7.79 3.79
CA GLY A 51 0.58 9.22 3.57
C GLY A 51 1.49 9.94 4.56
N SER A 52 1.82 11.18 4.24
CA SER A 52 2.51 12.06 5.19
C SER A 52 1.57 12.52 6.30
N ILE A 53 2.13 12.74 7.47
CA ILE A 53 1.42 13.28 8.63
C ILE A 53 2.24 14.38 9.31
N THR A 54 1.55 15.21 10.08
CA THR A 54 2.19 15.98 11.16
C THR A 54 2.00 15.17 12.44
N PRO A 55 3.06 14.52 12.97
CA PRO A 55 2.94 13.70 14.16
C PRO A 55 2.50 14.53 15.37
N PRO A 56 1.63 13.99 16.24
CA PRO A 56 1.32 14.59 17.53
C PRO A 56 2.58 14.79 18.38
N ASP A 57 2.64 15.89 19.12
CA ASP A 57 3.82 16.22 19.96
C ASP A 57 4.04 15.17 21.06
N GLU A 58 2.99 14.49 21.48
CA GLU A 58 3.01 13.41 22.46
C GLU A 58 3.94 12.26 22.06
N LEU A 59 4.09 11.99 20.77
CA LEU A 59 5.00 10.95 20.27
C LEU A 59 6.48 11.23 20.56
N GLY A 60 6.84 12.49 20.74
CA GLY A 60 8.20 12.89 21.13
C GLY A 60 8.55 12.58 22.59
N ARG A 61 7.58 12.16 23.42
CA ARG A 61 7.76 11.93 24.86
C ARG A 61 8.29 10.53 25.20
N MET A 62 8.32 9.63 24.23
CA MET A 62 8.78 8.25 24.39
C MET A 62 9.21 7.65 23.05
N PRO A 63 9.90 6.48 23.05
CA PRO A 63 10.20 5.76 21.82
C PRO A 63 8.94 5.57 20.96
N SER A 64 8.98 6.05 19.73
CA SER A 64 7.83 6.00 18.82
C SER A 64 8.26 5.65 17.39
N VAL A 65 7.38 4.96 16.66
CA VAL A 65 7.55 4.62 15.26
C VAL A 65 6.25 4.87 14.50
N LEU A 66 6.35 5.35 13.28
CA LEU A 66 5.23 5.54 12.36
C LEU A 66 5.10 4.30 11.47
N VAL A 67 3.87 3.81 11.27
CA VAL A 67 3.62 2.67 10.39
C VAL A 67 2.50 3.00 9.40
N ASN A 68 2.74 2.73 8.13
CA ASN A 68 1.88 3.11 7.01
C ASN A 68 1.64 4.64 6.91
N CYS A 69 2.51 5.41 7.53
CA CYS A 69 2.57 6.87 7.43
C CYS A 69 4.00 7.33 7.76
N TYR A 70 4.33 8.58 7.43
CA TYR A 70 5.65 9.16 7.68
C TYR A 70 5.56 10.66 7.97
N ASP A 71 6.58 11.18 8.63
CA ASP A 71 6.79 12.62 8.83
C ASP A 71 7.77 13.15 7.78
N GLU A 72 7.37 14.11 6.96
CA GLU A 72 8.24 14.71 5.93
C GLU A 72 9.53 15.32 6.51
N ARG A 73 9.49 15.70 7.79
CA ARG A 73 10.68 16.22 8.49
C ARG A 73 11.62 15.11 8.98
N GLY A 74 11.18 13.85 8.93
CA GLY A 74 11.98 12.70 9.37
C GLY A 74 12.28 12.69 10.85
N ARG A 75 11.44 13.24 11.72
CA ARG A 75 11.64 13.26 13.17
C ARG A 75 11.45 11.89 13.84
N PHE A 76 10.70 11.02 13.17
CA PHE A 76 10.37 9.68 13.67
C PHE A 76 10.72 8.64 12.61
N PRO A 77 11.26 7.47 13.02
CA PRO A 77 11.40 6.36 12.10
C PRO A 77 10.03 5.94 11.58
N ALA A 78 9.97 5.56 10.32
CA ALA A 78 8.75 5.14 9.66
C ALA A 78 8.94 3.82 8.91
N VAL A 79 7.87 3.03 8.85
CA VAL A 79 7.80 1.78 8.07
C VAL A 79 6.62 1.90 7.13
N VAL A 80 6.86 1.84 5.83
CA VAL A 80 5.84 2.09 4.79
C VAL A 80 5.92 1.02 3.70
N PRO A 81 4.85 0.79 2.92
CA PRO A 81 4.92 -0.09 1.76
C PRO A 81 5.81 0.52 0.65
N ASP A 82 6.50 -0.31 -0.11
CA ASP A 82 7.23 0.10 -1.31
C ASP A 82 6.27 0.20 -2.50
N GLU A 83 5.62 1.33 -2.63
CA GLU A 83 4.61 1.57 -3.68
C GLU A 83 5.24 1.57 -5.09
N VAL A 84 6.51 1.98 -5.20
CA VAL A 84 7.22 2.00 -6.48
C VAL A 84 7.51 0.57 -6.92
N GLN A 85 8.09 -0.24 -6.03
CA GLN A 85 8.36 -1.65 -6.30
C GLN A 85 7.04 -2.42 -6.55
N GLY A 86 5.99 -2.12 -5.79
CA GLY A 86 4.68 -2.74 -5.97
C GLY A 86 4.06 -2.43 -7.33
N GLY A 87 4.07 -1.16 -7.75
CA GLY A 87 3.60 -0.76 -9.09
C GLY A 87 4.42 -1.39 -10.22
N ALA A 88 5.73 -1.48 -10.04
CA ALA A 88 6.61 -2.19 -10.99
C ALA A 88 6.28 -3.69 -11.04
N THR A 89 5.98 -4.32 -9.90
CA THR A 89 5.58 -5.73 -9.83
C THR A 89 4.27 -5.99 -10.56
N ALA A 90 3.23 -5.17 -10.35
CA ALA A 90 1.94 -5.31 -11.02
C ALA A 90 2.09 -5.20 -12.55
N THR A 91 2.86 -4.22 -13.02
CA THR A 91 3.08 -3.99 -14.44
C THR A 91 3.91 -5.11 -15.06
N ARG A 92 4.94 -5.59 -14.33
CA ARG A 92 5.82 -6.68 -14.77
C ARG A 92 5.04 -7.98 -14.99
N LEU A 93 4.05 -8.31 -14.15
CA LEU A 93 3.20 -9.49 -14.33
C LEU A 93 2.52 -9.50 -15.71
N LEU A 94 2.05 -8.35 -16.18
CA LEU A 94 1.46 -8.20 -17.51
C LEU A 94 2.52 -8.25 -18.62
N LEU A 95 3.67 -7.60 -18.44
CA LEU A 95 4.75 -7.57 -19.41
C LEU A 95 5.37 -8.96 -19.64
N GLU A 96 5.58 -9.74 -18.57
CA GLU A 96 6.07 -11.12 -18.62
C GLU A 96 5.07 -12.06 -19.32
N ALA A 97 3.79 -11.76 -19.22
CA ALA A 97 2.73 -12.47 -19.95
C ALA A 97 2.61 -12.06 -21.42
N GLY A 98 3.46 -11.15 -21.92
CA GLY A 98 3.52 -10.74 -23.32
C GLY A 98 2.74 -9.47 -23.66
N HIS A 99 1.98 -8.91 -22.71
CA HIS A 99 1.28 -7.64 -22.95
C HIS A 99 2.27 -6.49 -23.17
N ARG A 100 1.98 -5.62 -24.13
CA ARG A 100 2.79 -4.43 -24.42
C ARG A 100 1.95 -3.14 -24.36
N ARG A 101 0.64 -3.23 -24.64
CA ARG A 101 -0.28 -2.12 -24.49
C ARG A 101 -1.08 -2.34 -23.21
N ILE A 102 -0.64 -1.69 -22.14
CA ILE A 102 -1.15 -1.86 -20.77
C ILE A 102 -1.76 -0.55 -20.30
N ALA A 103 -3.05 -0.53 -19.95
CA ALA A 103 -3.68 0.61 -19.32
C ALA A 103 -3.41 0.59 -17.80
N PHE A 104 -3.29 1.76 -17.19
CA PHE A 104 -3.24 1.92 -15.74
C PHE A 104 -4.40 2.76 -15.25
N VAL A 105 -5.35 2.14 -14.54
CA VAL A 105 -6.47 2.83 -13.89
C VAL A 105 -6.02 3.24 -12.49
N ASN A 106 -5.55 4.48 -12.37
CA ASN A 106 -4.92 5.02 -11.16
C ASN A 106 -5.89 5.88 -10.34
N ASP A 107 -5.58 6.11 -9.08
CA ASP A 107 -6.29 7.05 -8.22
C ASP A 107 -6.06 8.50 -8.69
N ALA A 108 -7.14 9.27 -8.82
CA ALA A 108 -7.08 10.69 -9.13
C ALA A 108 -6.54 11.53 -7.96
N ALA A 109 -6.70 11.05 -6.72
CA ALA A 109 -6.17 11.71 -5.55
C ALA A 109 -4.66 11.53 -5.46
N PRO A 110 -3.87 12.63 -5.36
CA PRO A 110 -2.43 12.52 -5.18
C PRO A 110 -2.12 11.92 -3.80
N SER A 111 -1.44 10.78 -3.81
CA SER A 111 -1.00 10.07 -2.61
C SER A 111 0.33 9.37 -2.88
N PRO A 112 1.09 8.96 -1.85
CA PRO A 112 2.26 8.12 -2.04
C PRO A 112 1.97 6.87 -2.87
N ALA A 113 0.78 6.27 -2.71
CA ALA A 113 0.33 5.12 -3.48
C ALA A 113 0.14 5.46 -4.97
N SER A 114 -0.66 6.50 -5.29
CA SER A 114 -0.92 6.85 -6.70
C SER A 114 0.34 7.31 -7.44
N VAL A 115 1.20 8.07 -6.77
CA VAL A 115 2.48 8.55 -7.32
C VAL A 115 3.50 7.41 -7.44
N GLY A 116 3.66 6.62 -6.39
CA GLY A 116 4.63 5.52 -6.34
C GLY A 116 4.28 4.41 -7.33
N ARG A 117 3.02 3.96 -7.38
CA ARG A 117 2.56 2.94 -8.33
C ARG A 117 2.72 3.40 -9.78
N LEU A 118 2.46 4.68 -10.08
CA LEU A 118 2.70 5.24 -11.41
C LEU A 118 4.20 5.28 -11.75
N ALA A 119 5.05 5.63 -10.80
CA ALA A 119 6.51 5.60 -11.00
C ALA A 119 6.99 4.17 -11.28
N GLY A 120 6.48 3.17 -10.54
CA GLY A 120 6.76 1.76 -10.74
C GLY A 120 6.28 1.24 -12.10
N TYR A 121 5.06 1.63 -12.52
CA TYR A 121 4.53 1.31 -13.84
C TYR A 121 5.46 1.80 -14.96
N LYS A 122 5.88 3.07 -14.90
CA LYS A 122 6.82 3.65 -15.88
C LYS A 122 8.17 2.93 -15.89
N ALA A 123 8.70 2.63 -14.71
CA ALA A 123 9.98 1.93 -14.56
C ALA A 123 9.93 0.51 -15.16
N ALA A 124 8.81 -0.21 -14.95
CA ALA A 124 8.63 -1.54 -15.53
C ALA A 124 8.51 -1.50 -17.05
N LEU A 125 7.74 -0.56 -17.61
CA LEU A 125 7.66 -0.38 -19.08
C LEU A 125 9.04 -0.13 -19.67
N ALA A 126 9.80 0.80 -19.12
CA ALA A 126 11.15 1.12 -19.60
C ALA A 126 12.11 -0.09 -19.57
N ARG A 127 12.00 -0.94 -18.51
CA ARG A 127 12.83 -2.17 -18.40
C ARG A 127 12.51 -3.23 -19.47
N PHE A 128 11.30 -3.18 -20.04
CA PHE A 128 10.86 -4.10 -21.09
C PHE A 128 10.85 -3.45 -22.48
N ASP A 129 11.53 -2.31 -22.65
CA ASP A 129 11.63 -1.55 -23.90
C ASP A 129 10.25 -1.16 -24.48
N VAL A 130 9.30 -0.81 -23.58
CA VAL A 130 7.97 -0.31 -23.94
C VAL A 130 7.89 1.18 -23.63
N ASP A 131 7.55 1.98 -24.62
CA ASP A 131 7.40 3.42 -24.46
C ASP A 131 6.20 3.77 -23.54
N PHE A 132 6.39 4.74 -22.68
CA PHE A 132 5.32 5.27 -21.85
C PHE A 132 4.36 6.12 -22.68
N ASP A 133 3.09 5.71 -22.74
CA ASP A 133 2.01 6.46 -23.36
C ASP A 133 1.09 7.03 -22.26
N PRO A 134 1.07 8.36 -22.03
CA PRO A 134 0.24 8.97 -20.99
C PRO A 134 -1.27 8.77 -21.23
N SER A 135 -1.70 8.50 -22.46
CA SER A 135 -3.12 8.21 -22.78
C SER A 135 -3.61 6.88 -22.21
N LEU A 136 -2.69 6.01 -21.79
CA LEU A 136 -3.00 4.74 -21.12
C LEU A 136 -3.14 4.87 -19.59
N VAL A 137 -2.92 6.07 -19.03
CA VAL A 137 -3.11 6.32 -17.58
C VAL A 137 -4.44 7.04 -17.38
N LEU A 138 -5.39 6.34 -16.78
CA LEU A 138 -6.72 6.83 -16.47
C LEU A 138 -6.77 7.21 -14.98
N SER A 139 -7.22 8.43 -14.67
CA SER A 139 -7.36 8.91 -13.29
C SER A 139 -8.83 8.86 -12.88
N VAL A 140 -9.14 8.03 -11.88
CA VAL A 140 -10.50 7.82 -11.36
C VAL A 140 -10.49 7.81 -9.83
N THR A 141 -11.66 7.80 -9.19
CA THR A 141 -11.73 7.46 -7.76
C THR A 141 -11.31 6.00 -7.56
N ALA A 142 -10.45 5.75 -6.57
CA ALA A 142 -9.91 4.40 -6.31
C ALA A 142 -10.90 3.48 -5.59
N ASP A 143 -12.10 3.33 -6.15
CA ASP A 143 -13.20 2.50 -5.67
C ASP A 143 -13.85 1.70 -6.80
N GLN A 144 -14.91 0.98 -6.48
CA GLN A 144 -15.65 0.16 -7.45
C GLN A 144 -16.31 1.03 -8.52
N GLU A 145 -16.90 2.16 -8.16
CA GLU A 145 -17.60 3.06 -9.09
C GLU A 145 -16.61 3.67 -10.11
N GLY A 146 -15.45 4.14 -9.62
CA GLY A 146 -14.40 4.65 -10.50
C GLY A 146 -13.87 3.59 -11.47
N GLY A 147 -13.68 2.34 -10.99
CA GLY A 147 -13.29 1.22 -11.84
C GLY A 147 -14.33 0.88 -12.91
N TYR A 148 -15.60 0.86 -12.54
CA TYR A 148 -16.73 0.62 -13.46
C TYR A 148 -16.77 1.71 -14.54
N GLY A 149 -16.70 2.97 -14.15
CA GLY A 149 -16.71 4.11 -15.07
C GLY A 149 -15.53 4.16 -16.04
N ALA A 150 -14.38 3.58 -15.67
CA ALA A 150 -13.19 3.55 -16.51
C ALA A 150 -13.28 2.61 -17.72
N ALA A 151 -14.17 1.61 -17.70
CA ALA A 151 -14.17 0.51 -18.66
C ALA A 151 -14.27 0.96 -20.12
N ALA A 152 -15.17 1.87 -20.44
CA ALA A 152 -15.33 2.38 -21.81
C ALA A 152 -14.05 3.03 -22.34
N GLN A 153 -13.37 3.82 -21.50
CA GLN A 153 -12.10 4.45 -21.87
C GLN A 153 -10.99 3.42 -21.97
N VAL A 154 -10.91 2.45 -21.06
CA VAL A 154 -9.95 1.32 -21.14
C VAL A 154 -10.10 0.61 -22.49
N LEU A 155 -11.32 0.23 -22.87
CA LEU A 155 -11.59 -0.43 -24.15
C LEU A 155 -11.21 0.43 -25.36
N ALA A 156 -11.47 1.73 -25.31
CA ALA A 156 -11.10 2.67 -26.38
C ALA A 156 -9.58 2.79 -26.55
N THR A 157 -8.78 2.54 -25.52
CA THR A 157 -7.31 2.55 -25.64
C THR A 157 -6.77 1.37 -26.45
N GLY A 158 -7.52 0.29 -26.63
CA GLY A 158 -7.03 -0.96 -27.22
C GLY A 158 -6.02 -1.71 -26.36
N ALA A 159 -5.98 -1.43 -25.04
CA ALA A 159 -5.13 -2.15 -24.09
C ALA A 159 -5.54 -3.63 -24.02
N THR A 160 -4.54 -4.52 -23.97
CA THR A 160 -4.71 -5.96 -23.77
C THR A 160 -4.55 -6.39 -22.31
N GLY A 161 -3.90 -5.55 -21.51
CA GLY A 161 -3.74 -5.71 -20.08
C GLY A 161 -4.07 -4.44 -19.33
N VAL A 162 -4.56 -4.56 -18.11
CA VAL A 162 -4.90 -3.43 -17.23
C VAL A 162 -4.30 -3.65 -15.84
N PHE A 163 -3.57 -2.65 -15.37
CA PHE A 163 -3.23 -2.52 -13.95
C PHE A 163 -4.26 -1.59 -13.30
N CYS A 164 -4.95 -2.08 -12.28
CA CYS A 164 -5.87 -1.29 -11.47
C CYS A 164 -5.21 -0.84 -10.18
N HIS A 165 -5.45 0.41 -9.78
CA HIS A 165 -4.88 1.00 -8.56
C HIS A 165 -5.04 0.08 -7.35
N ASN A 166 -6.22 -0.50 -7.15
CA ASN A 166 -6.49 -1.48 -6.11
C ASN A 166 -7.52 -2.54 -6.56
N ASP A 167 -7.78 -3.54 -5.70
CA ASP A 167 -8.70 -4.64 -6.00
C ASP A 167 -10.18 -4.17 -6.11
N ARG A 168 -10.56 -3.09 -5.44
CA ARG A 168 -11.91 -2.51 -5.56
C ARG A 168 -12.12 -1.88 -6.93
N THR A 169 -11.14 -1.13 -7.42
CA THR A 169 -11.14 -0.60 -8.78
C THR A 169 -11.20 -1.73 -9.81
N ALA A 170 -10.45 -2.82 -9.59
CA ALA A 170 -10.50 -3.99 -10.46
C ALA A 170 -11.88 -4.66 -10.44
N LEU A 171 -12.55 -4.73 -9.29
CA LEU A 171 -13.90 -5.29 -9.16
C LEU A 171 -14.90 -4.53 -10.04
N GLY A 172 -14.94 -3.20 -9.95
CA GLY A 172 -15.82 -2.38 -10.79
C GLY A 172 -15.50 -2.50 -12.28
N LEU A 173 -14.21 -2.52 -12.63
CA LEU A 173 -13.78 -2.74 -14.01
C LEU A 173 -14.26 -4.10 -14.55
N TYR A 174 -14.18 -5.17 -13.75
CA TYR A 174 -14.68 -6.49 -14.12
C TYR A 174 -16.18 -6.49 -14.45
N ASP A 175 -16.98 -5.82 -13.62
CA ASP A 175 -18.43 -5.75 -13.83
C ASP A 175 -18.75 -5.08 -15.18
N ALA A 176 -18.17 -3.91 -15.43
CA ALA A 176 -18.40 -3.18 -16.68
C ALA A 176 -17.84 -3.89 -17.92
N LEU A 177 -16.69 -4.57 -17.81
CA LEU A 177 -16.14 -5.37 -18.91
C LEU A 177 -17.05 -6.54 -19.27
N ARG A 178 -17.63 -7.24 -18.29
CA ARG A 178 -18.58 -8.34 -18.52
C ARG A 178 -19.85 -7.83 -19.19
N GLU A 179 -20.41 -6.71 -18.74
CA GLU A 179 -21.57 -6.09 -19.35
C GLU A 179 -21.30 -5.68 -20.81
N SER A 180 -20.05 -5.33 -21.11
CA SER A 180 -19.58 -5.04 -22.48
C SER A 180 -19.25 -6.30 -23.29
N GLY A 181 -19.56 -7.51 -22.77
CA GLY A 181 -19.32 -8.79 -23.44
C GLY A 181 -17.85 -9.22 -23.49
N LYS A 182 -16.98 -8.61 -22.68
CA LYS A 182 -15.56 -8.97 -22.60
C LYS A 182 -15.32 -10.06 -21.57
N ARG A 183 -14.42 -10.98 -21.89
CA ARG A 183 -14.01 -12.08 -21.02
C ARG A 183 -12.62 -11.83 -20.45
N MET A 184 -12.47 -11.95 -19.16
CA MET A 184 -11.17 -11.98 -18.50
C MET A 184 -10.78 -13.45 -18.27
N PRO A 185 -9.52 -13.82 -18.51
CA PRO A 185 -8.43 -13.03 -19.09
C PRO A 185 -8.39 -13.06 -20.64
N ASP A 186 -9.35 -13.72 -21.32
CA ASP A 186 -9.29 -14.04 -22.75
C ASP A 186 -9.21 -12.81 -23.66
N ASP A 187 -10.03 -11.79 -23.41
CA ASP A 187 -10.06 -10.57 -24.20
C ASP A 187 -9.21 -9.46 -23.57
N ILE A 188 -9.06 -9.47 -22.23
CA ILE A 188 -8.28 -8.49 -21.49
C ILE A 188 -7.81 -9.07 -20.14
N SER A 189 -6.51 -8.95 -19.85
CA SER A 189 -5.91 -9.35 -18.58
C SER A 189 -5.97 -8.20 -17.58
N VAL A 190 -6.19 -8.51 -16.28
CA VAL A 190 -6.29 -7.51 -15.23
C VAL A 190 -5.42 -7.89 -14.03
N VAL A 191 -4.68 -6.91 -13.51
CA VAL A 191 -3.92 -7.02 -12.27
C VAL A 191 -4.41 -5.96 -11.29
N GLY A 192 -4.69 -6.36 -10.05
CA GLY A 192 -5.07 -5.48 -8.94
C GLY A 192 -3.90 -5.11 -8.03
N PHE A 193 -4.25 -4.52 -6.90
CA PHE A 193 -3.33 -4.21 -5.81
C PHE A 193 -4.08 -4.29 -4.48
N ASP A 194 -3.41 -4.54 -3.37
CA ASP A 194 -3.79 -4.72 -1.97
C ASP A 194 -3.92 -6.18 -1.53
N ASN A 195 -4.31 -7.11 -2.40
CA ASN A 195 -4.69 -8.47 -2.06
C ASN A 195 -5.78 -8.51 -0.97
N GLN A 196 -6.87 -7.77 -1.18
CA GLN A 196 -8.06 -7.91 -0.34
C GLN A 196 -8.71 -9.27 -0.65
N GLU A 197 -8.38 -10.31 0.12
CA GLU A 197 -8.77 -11.71 -0.16
C GLU A 197 -10.28 -11.89 -0.33
N VAL A 198 -11.08 -11.14 0.46
CA VAL A 198 -12.55 -11.14 0.34
C VAL A 198 -13.06 -10.64 -1.02
N ILE A 199 -12.21 -10.00 -1.80
CA ILE A 199 -12.48 -9.54 -3.17
C ILE A 199 -11.69 -10.39 -4.15
N SER A 200 -10.36 -10.26 -4.14
CA SER A 200 -9.47 -10.75 -5.18
C SER A 200 -9.52 -12.27 -5.37
N ALA A 201 -9.65 -13.05 -4.29
CA ALA A 201 -9.74 -14.50 -4.36
C ALA A 201 -11.12 -15.02 -4.82
N HIS A 202 -12.17 -14.20 -4.67
CA HIS A 202 -13.56 -14.59 -4.96
C HIS A 202 -14.11 -13.98 -6.25
N MET A 203 -13.32 -13.19 -6.97
CA MET A 203 -13.66 -12.76 -8.33
C MET A 203 -13.58 -13.95 -9.30
N HIS A 204 -14.26 -13.87 -10.43
CA HIS A 204 -14.27 -14.90 -11.48
C HIS A 204 -13.93 -14.28 -12.84
N PRO A 205 -12.72 -14.57 -13.39
CA PRO A 205 -11.62 -15.34 -12.77
C PRO A 205 -11.05 -14.67 -11.52
N ALA A 206 -10.39 -15.44 -10.64
CA ALA A 206 -9.76 -14.91 -9.45
C ALA A 206 -8.67 -13.89 -9.82
N LEU A 207 -8.64 -12.75 -9.15
CA LEU A 207 -7.80 -11.61 -9.52
C LEU A 207 -6.34 -11.80 -9.11
N THR A 208 -5.45 -11.82 -10.08
CA THR A 208 -4.00 -11.62 -9.88
C THR A 208 -3.79 -10.21 -9.32
N THR A 209 -3.04 -10.10 -8.25
CA THR A 209 -2.86 -8.82 -7.56
C THR A 209 -1.46 -8.69 -6.95
N VAL A 210 -1.12 -7.51 -6.47
CA VAL A 210 0.07 -7.27 -5.64
C VAL A 210 -0.39 -7.08 -4.21
N GLY A 211 0.22 -7.83 -3.28
CA GLY A 211 -0.16 -7.76 -1.86
C GLY A 211 0.37 -6.49 -1.19
N LEU A 212 -0.51 -5.73 -0.54
CA LEU A 212 -0.07 -4.73 0.43
C LEU A 212 0.46 -5.45 1.67
N PRO A 213 1.73 -5.27 2.09
CA PRO A 213 2.38 -6.13 3.08
C PRO A 213 1.96 -5.79 4.53
N GLN A 214 0.64 -5.84 4.78
CA GLN A 214 0.05 -5.42 6.05
C GLN A 214 0.65 -6.16 7.26
N TYR A 215 0.85 -7.47 7.15
CA TYR A 215 1.45 -8.26 8.21
C TYR A 215 2.89 -7.82 8.51
N ASP A 216 3.70 -7.70 7.45
CA ASP A 216 5.12 -7.35 7.57
C ASP A 216 5.33 -5.90 8.03
N LEU A 217 4.44 -4.98 7.66
CA LEU A 217 4.43 -3.61 8.20
C LEU A 217 4.27 -3.63 9.73
N GLY A 218 3.37 -4.47 10.25
CA GLY A 218 3.19 -4.66 11.69
C GLY A 218 4.43 -5.24 12.37
N VAL A 219 5.00 -6.30 11.80
CA VAL A 219 6.24 -6.94 12.30
C VAL A 219 7.39 -5.94 12.33
N MET A 220 7.62 -5.24 11.21
CA MET A 220 8.72 -4.28 11.10
C MET A 220 8.52 -3.06 12.01
N GLY A 221 7.27 -2.62 12.21
CA GLY A 221 6.93 -1.55 13.15
C GLY A 221 7.38 -1.90 14.58
N VAL A 222 7.04 -3.10 15.06
CA VAL A 222 7.47 -3.57 16.39
C VAL A 222 8.98 -3.70 16.48
N ARG A 223 9.63 -4.33 15.50
CA ARG A 223 11.10 -4.47 15.48
C ARG A 223 11.80 -3.13 15.52
N THR A 224 11.31 -2.15 14.79
CA THR A 224 11.87 -0.79 14.76
C THR A 224 11.67 -0.11 16.11
N LEU A 225 10.50 -0.25 16.74
CA LEU A 225 10.24 0.30 18.07
C LEU A 225 11.14 -0.34 19.13
N LEU A 226 11.25 -1.66 19.17
CA LEU A 226 12.06 -2.37 20.18
C LEU A 226 13.55 -1.99 20.11
N ARG A 227 14.10 -1.77 18.91
CA ARG A 227 15.46 -1.25 18.76
C ARG A 227 15.63 0.11 19.42
N ARG A 228 14.63 0.98 19.34
CA ARG A 228 14.67 2.29 20.00
C ARG A 228 14.49 2.20 21.52
N CYS A 229 13.69 1.26 22.01
CA CYS A 229 13.54 1.02 23.44
C CYS A 229 14.81 0.42 24.08
N GLY A 230 15.61 -0.32 23.30
CA GLY A 230 16.85 -0.95 23.77
C GLY A 230 18.12 -0.13 23.53
N ALA A 231 18.05 0.95 22.76
CA ALA A 231 19.15 1.90 22.66
C ALA A 231 19.24 2.66 23.99
N ASP A 232 20.32 2.43 24.76
CA ASP A 232 20.60 3.24 25.92
C ASP A 232 20.53 4.70 25.48
N ASN A 233 19.78 5.50 26.26
CA ASN A 233 19.67 6.95 26.07
C ASN A 233 21.02 7.62 26.34
N ASP A 234 21.98 7.44 25.45
CA ASP A 234 23.15 8.31 25.41
C ASP A 234 22.66 9.62 24.76
N GLU A 235 22.21 10.53 25.62
CA GLU A 235 21.71 11.86 25.26
C GLU A 235 22.69 12.68 24.43
N SER A 236 23.93 12.20 24.26
CA SER A 236 24.98 12.88 23.51
C SER A 236 24.92 12.68 21.99
N GLU A 237 24.15 11.73 21.46
CA GLU A 237 24.00 11.47 20.03
C GLU A 237 22.63 11.87 19.44
N ILE A 238 21.83 12.70 20.10
CA ILE A 238 20.65 13.35 19.50
C ILE A 238 21.11 14.50 18.59
N VAL A 239 22.04 14.24 17.71
CA VAL A 239 22.32 15.12 16.56
C VAL A 239 21.36 14.70 15.44
N SER A 240 20.31 15.47 15.27
CA SER A 240 19.51 15.69 14.04
C SER A 240 19.60 14.60 12.94
N GLU A 241 19.54 13.33 13.28
CA GLU A 241 19.48 12.29 12.27
C GLU A 241 18.06 12.26 11.69
N ARG A 242 17.94 12.66 10.44
CA ARG A 242 16.69 12.55 9.69
C ARG A 242 16.45 11.07 9.40
N PHE A 243 15.35 10.53 9.92
CA PHE A 243 14.95 9.17 9.63
C PHE A 243 14.33 9.06 8.23
N GLU A 244 14.95 8.23 7.40
CA GLU A 244 14.33 7.83 6.13
C GLU A 244 13.39 6.65 6.38
N PRO A 245 12.22 6.60 5.72
CA PRO A 245 11.29 5.49 5.85
C PRO A 245 11.90 4.15 5.40
N VAL A 246 11.63 3.09 6.16
CA VAL A 246 11.92 1.71 5.76
C VAL A 246 10.80 1.23 4.84
N HIS A 247 11.15 0.86 3.61
CA HIS A 247 10.21 0.37 2.61
C HIS A 247 10.06 -1.15 2.70
N VAL A 248 8.81 -1.63 2.82
CA VAL A 248 8.47 -3.05 2.84
C VAL A 248 7.95 -3.48 1.48
N GLN A 249 8.53 -4.53 0.92
CA GLN A 249 8.19 -5.00 -0.43
C GLN A 249 6.75 -5.49 -0.54
N CYS A 250 6.12 -5.19 -1.66
CA CYS A 250 4.77 -5.61 -2.02
C CYS A 250 4.86 -6.86 -2.95
N PRO A 251 4.57 -8.07 -2.45
CA PRO A 251 4.74 -9.31 -3.22
C PRO A 251 3.66 -9.49 -4.29
N ALA A 252 4.02 -10.13 -5.39
CA ALA A 252 3.06 -10.62 -6.37
C ALA A 252 2.21 -11.75 -5.79
N VAL A 253 0.91 -11.75 -6.11
CA VAL A 253 -0.05 -12.81 -5.77
C VAL A 253 -0.74 -13.25 -7.06
N PRO A 254 -0.11 -14.14 -7.85
CA PRO A 254 -0.67 -14.63 -9.11
C PRO A 254 -1.95 -15.44 -8.88
N ARG A 255 -2.95 -15.26 -9.76
CA ARG A 255 -4.20 -16.02 -9.87
C ARG A 255 -4.57 -16.17 -11.35
N ASP A 256 -5.85 -16.14 -11.69
CA ASP A 256 -6.37 -16.57 -12.98
C ASP A 256 -6.69 -15.41 -13.95
N SER A 257 -6.45 -14.15 -13.57
CA SER A 257 -6.87 -12.97 -14.34
C SER A 257 -5.85 -12.47 -15.37
N VAL A 258 -4.72 -13.16 -15.51
CA VAL A 258 -3.68 -12.83 -16.50
C VAL A 258 -3.42 -14.05 -17.37
N ARG A 259 -3.51 -13.89 -18.70
CA ARG A 259 -3.12 -14.90 -19.68
C ARG A 259 -1.83 -14.51 -20.40
N THR A 260 -1.07 -15.48 -20.81
CA THR A 260 0.07 -15.30 -21.73
C THR A 260 -0.44 -15.08 -23.16
N LEU A 261 0.12 -14.10 -23.88
CA LEU A 261 -0.17 -13.76 -25.28
C LEU A 261 0.74 -14.53 -26.24
#